data_01eb9088e690941c11c121e8c09fb1d3
#
_entry.id   01eb9088e690941c11c121e8c09fb1d3
#
_cell.length_a   1.000
_cell.length_b   1.000
_cell.length_c   1.000
_cell.angle_alpha   90.00
_cell.angle_beta   90.00
_cell.angle_gamma   90.00
#
_symmetry.space_group_name_H-M   'P 1'
#
loop_
_entity.id
_entity.type
_entity.pdbx_description
1 polymer ?
#
loop_
_entity_poly.entity_id
_entity_poly.type
_entity_poly.pdbx_seq_one_letter_code
_entity_poly.pdbx_strand_id
1 'polypeptide(L)'
;MKTKVDKIEKTHLATNHIYCGDSSLLLQEIEPNSIALSVWSPPYHVGKEYEANQSYDEWVQLLREVIRHHYSILKPGAFLVINIDDILAFPDPSMPRIQAPNTSKHRSPVTREQVLEALKENPGFNRRQLAALLNCSEQTIDRRLNGNNIRGGKYSAQTRVKLVGGMIESMAYEAGLYLYDRRVWVKDPAWANSQWHSSSYRSVSEFEHLYFFWKPGETVIDRNRLNKEEWSTWGSRGVWYIPSVRKNDDHVAKFPVELPKRLIKLLTEKNDIVLDCFMGSGTTAVAALETNRNYIGIDKEQKYVELANKNIEIALMQLNQQQFEF
;
A
#
# COMPACT_ATOMS: atom_id res chain seq x y z
N MET A 1 17.76 -43.12 35.53
CA MET A 1 16.99 -42.94 34.29
C MET A 1 17.01 -41.47 33.94
N LYS A 2 17.80 -41.06 32.94
CA LYS A 2 17.77 -39.67 32.44
C LYS A 2 16.69 -39.60 31.37
N THR A 3 15.60 -38.93 31.63
CA THR A 3 14.56 -38.62 30.65
C THR A 3 15.19 -37.76 29.54
N LYS A 4 15.31 -38.34 28.35
CA LYS A 4 15.54 -37.55 27.11
C LYS A 4 14.33 -36.63 26.95
N VAL A 5 14.54 -35.35 27.13
CA VAL A 5 13.61 -34.33 26.61
C VAL A 5 13.84 -34.32 25.10
N ASP A 6 12.90 -34.89 24.35
CA ASP A 6 12.88 -34.75 22.91
C ASP A 6 12.78 -33.25 22.60
N LYS A 7 13.84 -32.69 21.99
CA LYS A 7 13.78 -31.37 21.37
C LYS A 7 12.77 -31.49 20.23
N ILE A 8 11.61 -30.90 20.42
CA ILE A 8 10.69 -30.62 19.32
C ILE A 8 11.48 -29.72 18.37
N GLU A 9 11.92 -30.25 17.24
CA GLU A 9 12.51 -29.42 16.18
C GLU A 9 11.47 -28.41 15.74
N LYS A 10 11.78 -27.13 15.95
CA LYS A 10 10.91 -26.03 15.53
C LYS A 10 10.94 -26.02 14.00
N THR A 11 9.84 -26.42 13.37
CA THR A 11 9.70 -26.38 11.92
C THR A 11 9.54 -24.92 11.51
N HIS A 12 10.54 -24.39 10.78
CA HIS A 12 10.45 -23.04 10.20
C HIS A 12 9.59 -23.03 8.94
N LEU A 13 9.08 -21.83 8.59
CA LEU A 13 8.31 -21.63 7.37
C LEU A 13 9.15 -21.94 6.12
N ALA A 14 8.59 -22.71 5.21
CA ALA A 14 9.23 -23.06 3.94
C ALA A 14 9.25 -21.88 2.98
N THR A 15 10.28 -21.81 2.13
CA THR A 15 10.36 -20.84 1.04
C THR A 15 9.42 -21.18 -0.12
N ASN A 16 9.15 -20.20 -0.98
CA ASN A 16 8.28 -20.29 -2.15
C ASN A 16 6.83 -20.71 -1.77
N HIS A 17 6.38 -20.20 -0.65
CA HIS A 17 5.05 -20.44 -0.12
C HIS A 17 4.40 -19.18 0.45
N ILE A 18 3.06 -19.13 0.39
CA ILE A 18 2.26 -18.07 1.02
C ILE A 18 1.43 -18.69 2.14
N TYR A 19 1.56 -18.15 3.33
CA TYR A 19 0.90 -18.59 4.54
C TYR A 19 -0.30 -17.70 4.87
N CYS A 20 -1.43 -18.32 5.21
CA CYS A 20 -2.59 -17.62 5.72
C CYS A 20 -2.50 -17.48 7.24
N GLY A 21 -2.43 -16.24 7.75
CA GLY A 21 -2.40 -16.01 9.18
C GLY A 21 -1.93 -14.61 9.58
N ASP A 22 -1.88 -14.40 10.89
CA ASP A 22 -1.43 -13.13 11.46
C ASP A 22 0.10 -12.98 11.32
N SER A 23 0.53 -11.89 10.69
CA SER A 23 1.95 -11.61 10.44
C SER A 23 2.76 -11.51 11.73
N SER A 24 2.20 -10.95 12.81
CA SER A 24 2.90 -10.82 14.09
C SER A 24 3.20 -12.17 14.74
N LEU A 25 2.42 -13.19 14.44
CA LEU A 25 2.62 -14.55 14.90
C LEU A 25 3.53 -15.36 13.97
N LEU A 26 3.22 -15.36 12.66
CA LEU A 26 3.95 -16.19 11.68
C LEU A 26 5.39 -15.73 11.45
N LEU A 27 5.71 -14.46 11.65
CA LEU A 27 7.10 -13.98 11.59
C LEU A 27 8.02 -14.66 12.61
N GLN A 28 7.47 -15.15 13.72
CA GLN A 28 8.24 -15.87 14.76
C GLN A 28 8.62 -17.30 14.33
N GLU A 29 7.97 -17.82 13.28
CA GLU A 29 8.25 -19.15 12.72
C GLU A 29 9.26 -19.09 11.55
N ILE A 30 9.72 -17.91 11.16
CA ILE A 30 10.77 -17.74 10.15
C ILE A 30 12.13 -18.03 10.79
N GLU A 31 13.01 -18.71 10.03
CA GLU A 31 14.37 -18.97 10.47
C GLU A 31 15.14 -17.67 10.73
N PRO A 32 15.79 -17.51 11.88
CA PRO A 32 16.59 -16.32 12.19
C PRO A 32 17.70 -16.07 11.16
N ASN A 33 17.93 -14.81 10.81
CA ASN A 33 18.98 -14.39 9.86
C ASN A 33 18.88 -15.05 8.47
N SER A 34 17.69 -15.40 8.01
CA SER A 34 17.47 -16.03 6.71
C SER A 34 17.02 -15.05 5.62
N ILE A 35 16.37 -13.97 5.97
CA ILE A 35 15.76 -13.01 5.03
C ILE A 35 16.78 -11.97 4.55
N ALA A 36 16.97 -11.90 3.23
CA ALA A 36 17.88 -10.92 2.60
C ALA A 36 17.19 -9.57 2.33
N LEU A 37 15.90 -9.58 2.13
CA LEU A 37 15.07 -8.37 1.96
C LEU A 37 13.66 -8.67 2.45
N SER A 38 13.13 -7.79 3.29
CA SER A 38 11.70 -7.74 3.51
C SER A 38 11.13 -6.48 2.86
N VAL A 39 10.10 -6.63 2.05
CA VAL A 39 9.41 -5.50 1.40
C VAL A 39 7.91 -5.68 1.47
N TRP A 40 7.21 -4.70 2.00
CA TRP A 40 5.76 -4.76 2.16
C TRP A 40 5.12 -3.38 2.28
N SER A 41 3.81 -3.37 2.07
CA SER A 41 2.94 -2.23 2.29
C SER A 41 1.86 -2.66 3.29
N PRO A 42 1.82 -2.09 4.50
CA PRO A 42 0.84 -2.48 5.51
C PRO A 42 -0.56 -1.96 5.15
N PRO A 43 -1.61 -2.40 5.84
CA PRO A 43 -2.89 -1.68 5.84
C PRO A 43 -2.64 -0.21 6.20
N TYR A 44 -3.25 0.75 5.48
CA TYR A 44 -2.94 2.20 5.63
C TYR A 44 -3.80 2.91 6.67
N HIS A 45 -4.72 2.22 7.32
CA HIS A 45 -5.70 2.79 8.24
C HIS A 45 -6.47 3.99 7.64
N VAL A 46 -6.92 3.82 6.41
CA VAL A 46 -7.65 4.84 5.64
C VAL A 46 -9.14 4.54 5.48
N GLY A 47 -9.68 3.64 6.29
CA GLY A 47 -11.09 3.27 6.31
C GLY A 47 -11.50 2.32 5.19
N LYS A 48 -10.60 1.45 4.76
CA LYS A 48 -10.91 0.35 3.84
C LYS A 48 -11.71 -0.74 4.57
N GLU A 49 -12.43 -1.57 3.81
CA GLU A 49 -13.34 -2.59 4.35
C GLU A 49 -12.61 -3.57 5.30
N TYR A 50 -11.38 -3.96 4.98
CA TYR A 50 -10.54 -4.85 5.81
C TYR A 50 -10.00 -4.18 7.10
N GLU A 51 -10.16 -2.86 7.24
CA GLU A 51 -9.75 -2.07 8.40
C GLU A 51 -10.93 -1.71 9.32
N ALA A 52 -12.17 -2.07 8.94
CA ALA A 52 -13.39 -1.58 9.56
C ALA A 52 -13.49 -1.87 11.08
N ASN A 53 -12.81 -2.91 11.54
CA ASN A 53 -12.81 -3.35 12.95
C ASN A 53 -11.49 -3.09 13.68
N GLN A 54 -10.54 -2.35 13.08
CA GLN A 54 -9.23 -2.08 13.67
C GLN A 54 -9.14 -0.61 14.11
N SER A 55 -8.92 -0.36 15.39
CA SER A 55 -8.61 0.96 15.91
C SER A 55 -7.23 1.45 15.46
N TYR A 56 -6.99 2.77 15.57
CA TYR A 56 -5.66 3.33 15.28
C TYR A 56 -4.57 2.75 16.19
N ASP A 57 -4.88 2.55 17.48
CA ASP A 57 -3.91 2.03 18.44
C ASP A 57 -3.57 0.55 18.16
N GLU A 58 -4.56 -0.28 17.79
CA GLU A 58 -4.32 -1.66 17.36
C GLU A 58 -3.49 -1.72 16.08
N TRP A 59 -3.73 -0.81 15.13
CA TRP A 59 -2.91 -0.69 13.93
C TRP A 59 -1.47 -0.29 14.25
N VAL A 60 -1.26 0.67 15.14
CA VAL A 60 0.08 1.08 15.62
C VAL A 60 0.78 -0.10 16.29
N GLN A 61 0.07 -0.86 17.12
CA GLN A 61 0.63 -2.03 17.79
C GLN A 61 1.01 -3.13 16.81
N LEU A 62 0.17 -3.41 15.81
CA LEU A 62 0.49 -4.36 14.73
C LEU A 62 1.80 -3.98 14.03
N LEU A 63 1.95 -2.72 13.64
CA LEU A 63 3.19 -2.26 12.98
C LEU A 63 4.41 -2.41 13.88
N ARG A 64 4.28 -2.06 15.17
CA ARG A 64 5.37 -2.21 16.16
C ARG A 64 5.82 -3.66 16.29
N GLU A 65 4.89 -4.60 16.43
CA GLU A 65 5.19 -6.03 16.57
C GLU A 65 5.82 -6.58 15.29
N VAL A 66 5.26 -6.27 14.12
CA VAL A 66 5.80 -6.72 12.83
C VAL A 66 7.22 -6.19 12.63
N ILE A 67 7.46 -4.89 12.83
CA ILE A 67 8.80 -4.29 12.68
C ILE A 67 9.79 -4.92 13.66
N ARG A 68 9.40 -5.12 14.91
CA ARG A 68 10.24 -5.73 15.95
C ARG A 68 10.74 -7.12 15.55
N HIS A 69 9.88 -7.96 14.97
CA HIS A 69 10.26 -9.31 14.55
C HIS A 69 11.27 -9.32 13.39
N HIS A 70 11.29 -8.28 12.57
CA HIS A 70 12.24 -8.20 11.44
C HIS A 70 13.70 -8.19 11.87
N TYR A 71 14.04 -7.68 13.06
CA TYR A 71 15.41 -7.71 13.55
C TYR A 71 15.96 -9.14 13.67
N SER A 72 15.16 -10.09 14.13
CA SER A 72 15.61 -11.47 14.30
C SER A 72 15.75 -12.23 12.99
N ILE A 73 14.85 -12.00 12.03
CA ILE A 73 14.76 -12.80 10.80
C ILE A 73 15.62 -12.26 9.63
N LEU A 74 15.87 -10.95 9.59
CA LEU A 74 16.77 -10.37 8.58
C LEU A 74 18.19 -10.87 8.77
N LYS A 75 18.91 -11.13 7.67
CA LYS A 75 20.37 -11.33 7.69
C LYS A 75 21.05 -10.07 8.23
N PRO A 76 22.19 -10.15 8.97
CA PRO A 76 23.02 -8.98 9.23
C PRO A 76 23.39 -8.28 7.91
N GLY A 77 23.27 -6.96 7.85
CA GLY A 77 23.51 -6.16 6.65
C GLY A 77 22.34 -6.09 5.66
N ALA A 78 21.23 -6.79 5.93
CA ALA A 78 20.03 -6.79 5.08
C ALA A 78 19.08 -5.63 5.38
N PHE A 79 18.04 -5.51 4.55
CA PHE A 79 17.10 -4.39 4.59
C PHE A 79 15.65 -4.82 4.81
N LEU A 80 14.94 -3.99 5.58
CA LEU A 80 13.49 -3.91 5.59
C LEU A 80 13.08 -2.67 4.80
N VAL A 81 12.23 -2.82 3.79
CA VAL A 81 11.67 -1.69 3.05
C VAL A 81 10.17 -1.61 3.26
N ILE A 82 9.69 -0.51 3.79
CA ILE A 82 8.27 -0.26 4.04
C ILE A 82 7.77 0.78 3.04
N ASN A 83 6.78 0.37 2.23
CA ASN A 83 6.04 1.28 1.36
C ASN A 83 4.79 1.76 2.09
N ILE A 84 4.70 3.05 2.37
CA ILE A 84 3.54 3.65 3.05
C ILE A 84 3.46 5.15 2.77
N ASP A 85 2.22 5.67 2.79
CA ASP A 85 1.94 7.10 2.79
C ASP A 85 1.46 7.56 4.17
N ASP A 86 1.39 8.86 4.37
CA ASP A 86 0.78 9.48 5.55
C ASP A 86 -0.75 9.32 5.50
N ILE A 87 -1.39 9.31 6.67
CA ILE A 87 -2.86 9.29 6.75
C ILE A 87 -3.37 10.70 6.46
N LEU A 88 -3.83 10.93 5.23
CA LEU A 88 -4.22 12.26 4.76
C LEU A 88 -5.53 12.77 5.37
N ALA A 89 -6.36 11.89 5.90
CA ALA A 89 -7.68 12.17 6.45
C ALA A 89 -7.87 11.62 7.87
N PHE A 90 -6.88 11.82 8.74
CA PHE A 90 -6.96 11.36 10.12
C PHE A 90 -8.02 12.16 10.88
N PRO A 91 -9.07 11.52 11.44
CA PRO A 91 -10.10 12.20 12.21
C PRO A 91 -9.52 12.85 13.48
N ASP A 92 -9.78 14.13 13.67
CA ASP A 92 -9.38 14.85 14.88
C ASP A 92 -10.53 15.73 15.38
N PRO A 93 -11.31 15.25 16.36
CA PRO A 93 -12.42 16.04 16.93
C PRO A 93 -11.99 17.33 17.61
N SER A 94 -10.74 17.44 18.04
CA SER A 94 -10.20 18.63 18.71
C SER A 94 -9.79 19.72 17.72
N MET A 95 -9.64 19.38 16.42
CA MET A 95 -9.22 20.32 15.40
C MET A 95 -10.34 21.35 15.14
N PRO A 96 -10.05 22.66 15.23
CA PRO A 96 -11.03 23.69 14.89
C PRO A 96 -11.38 23.61 13.39
N ARG A 97 -12.63 23.95 13.07
CA ARG A 97 -13.10 23.97 11.69
C ARG A 97 -12.44 25.07 10.90
N ILE A 98 -11.95 24.75 9.71
CA ILE A 98 -11.50 25.74 8.75
C ILE A 98 -12.74 26.49 8.25
N GLN A 99 -12.78 27.77 8.52
CA GLN A 99 -13.81 28.67 7.98
C GLN A 99 -13.38 29.06 6.56
N ALA A 100 -14.00 28.46 5.57
CA ALA A 100 -13.78 28.78 4.16
C ALA A 100 -15.13 29.26 3.57
N PRO A 101 -15.41 30.55 3.58
CA PRO A 101 -16.55 31.08 2.84
C PRO A 101 -16.36 30.75 1.37
N ASN A 102 -17.33 30.03 0.78
CA ASN A 102 -17.26 29.70 -0.62
C ASN A 102 -17.47 30.95 -1.48
N THR A 103 -16.38 31.51 -1.96
CA THR A 103 -16.35 32.68 -2.85
C THR A 103 -16.40 32.31 -4.33
N SER A 104 -16.62 31.02 -4.67
CA SER A 104 -16.73 30.56 -6.05
C SER A 104 -17.84 31.32 -6.78
N LYS A 105 -17.44 32.03 -7.84
CA LYS A 105 -18.38 32.80 -8.72
C LYS A 105 -19.22 31.88 -9.61
N HIS A 106 -18.86 30.58 -9.70
CA HIS A 106 -19.52 29.58 -10.55
C HIS A 106 -20.50 28.72 -9.75
N ARG A 107 -21.46 29.32 -9.06
CA ARG A 107 -22.64 28.59 -8.58
C ARG A 107 -23.59 28.38 -9.73
N SER A 108 -23.92 27.15 -10.06
CA SER A 108 -25.02 26.87 -10.98
C SER A 108 -26.28 27.55 -10.44
N PRO A 109 -26.98 28.37 -11.23
CA PRO A 109 -28.24 29.03 -10.80
C PRO A 109 -29.38 28.03 -10.61
N VAL A 110 -29.21 26.78 -11.11
CA VAL A 110 -30.23 25.73 -11.02
C VAL A 110 -30.56 25.42 -9.57
N THR A 111 -31.85 25.58 -9.22
CA THR A 111 -32.37 25.31 -7.87
C THR A 111 -32.84 23.84 -7.75
N ARG A 112 -33.13 23.42 -6.51
CA ARG A 112 -33.70 22.08 -6.27
C ARG A 112 -35.10 21.97 -6.85
N GLU A 113 -35.89 23.02 -6.71
CA GLU A 113 -37.25 23.10 -7.22
C GLU A 113 -37.27 22.92 -8.74
N GLN A 114 -36.39 23.59 -9.47
CA GLN A 114 -36.26 23.44 -10.92
C GLN A 114 -35.90 22.02 -11.32
N VAL A 115 -35.05 21.34 -10.57
CA VAL A 115 -34.69 19.93 -10.87
C VAL A 115 -35.86 19.01 -10.59
N LEU A 116 -36.62 19.23 -9.52
CA LEU A 116 -37.82 18.44 -9.20
C LEU A 116 -38.94 18.63 -10.22
N GLU A 117 -39.13 19.87 -10.68
CA GLU A 117 -40.11 20.20 -11.72
C GLU A 117 -39.74 19.55 -13.06
N ALA A 118 -38.46 19.65 -13.47
CA ALA A 118 -37.95 19.00 -14.68
C ALA A 118 -38.12 17.48 -14.62
N LEU A 119 -37.91 16.86 -13.44
CA LEU A 119 -38.17 15.43 -13.22
C LEU A 119 -39.64 15.06 -13.33
N LYS A 120 -40.52 15.93 -12.80
CA LYS A 120 -41.96 15.73 -12.85
C LYS A 120 -42.51 15.81 -14.28
N GLU A 121 -41.95 16.75 -15.07
CA GLU A 121 -42.31 16.94 -16.47
C GLU A 121 -41.72 15.87 -17.38
N ASN A 122 -40.58 15.28 -17.00
CA ASN A 122 -39.86 14.26 -17.75
C ASN A 122 -39.62 13.00 -16.91
N PRO A 123 -40.68 12.23 -16.61
CA PRO A 123 -40.53 11.03 -15.79
C PRO A 123 -39.68 9.99 -16.56
N GLY A 124 -38.56 9.58 -15.96
CA GLY A 124 -37.62 8.64 -16.57
C GLY A 124 -36.31 9.25 -17.09
N PHE A 125 -36.16 10.57 -17.06
CA PHE A 125 -34.88 11.18 -17.38
C PHE A 125 -33.81 10.78 -16.35
N ASN A 126 -32.65 10.36 -16.86
CA ASN A 126 -31.46 10.15 -16.04
C ASN A 126 -30.76 11.48 -15.73
N ARG A 127 -29.76 11.45 -14.83
CA ARG A 127 -29.01 12.64 -14.40
C ARG A 127 -28.38 13.41 -15.55
N ARG A 128 -27.89 12.71 -16.57
CA ARG A 128 -27.25 13.30 -17.75
C ARG A 128 -28.26 14.07 -18.59
N GLN A 129 -29.46 13.51 -18.78
CA GLN A 129 -30.52 14.16 -19.54
C GLN A 129 -31.05 15.41 -18.82
N LEU A 130 -31.24 15.32 -17.51
CA LEU A 130 -31.63 16.47 -16.69
C LEU A 130 -30.56 17.57 -16.67
N ALA A 131 -29.28 17.18 -16.64
CA ALA A 131 -28.16 18.13 -16.70
C ALA A 131 -28.12 18.88 -18.04
N ALA A 132 -28.37 18.18 -19.14
CA ALA A 132 -28.48 18.78 -20.47
C ALA A 132 -29.69 19.71 -20.56
N LEU A 133 -30.86 19.28 -20.09
CA LEU A 133 -32.10 20.08 -20.10
C LEU A 133 -31.94 21.38 -19.32
N LEU A 134 -31.33 21.33 -18.12
CA LEU A 134 -31.18 22.49 -17.22
C LEU A 134 -29.84 23.24 -17.43
N ASN A 135 -29.11 22.91 -18.46
CA ASN A 135 -27.79 23.50 -18.79
C ASN A 135 -26.84 23.58 -17.59
N CYS A 136 -26.66 22.45 -16.92
CA CYS A 136 -25.78 22.33 -15.77
C CYS A 136 -25.01 21.00 -15.77
N SER A 137 -24.13 20.78 -14.78
CA SER A 137 -23.42 19.50 -14.65
C SER A 137 -24.28 18.43 -13.98
N GLU A 138 -24.05 17.15 -14.31
CA GLU A 138 -24.66 16.00 -13.63
C GLU A 138 -24.45 16.06 -12.11
N GLN A 139 -23.30 16.57 -11.67
CA GLN A 139 -22.99 16.77 -10.26
C GLN A 139 -23.91 17.83 -9.62
N THR A 140 -24.34 18.84 -10.37
CA THR A 140 -25.33 19.84 -9.90
C THR A 140 -26.67 19.14 -9.67
N ILE A 141 -27.13 18.33 -10.61
CA ILE A 141 -28.38 17.54 -10.48
C ILE A 141 -28.32 16.66 -9.23
N ASP A 142 -27.25 15.87 -9.10
CA ASP A 142 -27.06 14.99 -7.93
C ASP A 142 -27.13 15.74 -6.60
N ARG A 143 -26.44 16.87 -6.50
CA ARG A 143 -26.45 17.72 -5.30
C ARG A 143 -27.84 18.32 -4.98
N ARG A 144 -28.63 18.61 -5.99
CA ARG A 144 -30.00 19.18 -5.80
C ARG A 144 -30.98 18.08 -5.39
N LEU A 145 -30.85 16.87 -5.92
CA LEU A 145 -31.74 15.75 -5.56
C LEU A 145 -31.38 15.13 -4.21
N ASN A 146 -30.10 14.82 -4.01
CA ASN A 146 -29.63 14.00 -2.88
C ASN A 146 -29.00 14.84 -1.76
N GLY A 147 -28.98 16.14 -1.89
CA GLY A 147 -28.23 17.03 -1.00
C GLY A 147 -26.75 17.08 -1.38
N ASN A 148 -26.02 17.95 -0.75
CA ASN A 148 -24.56 17.92 -0.89
C ASN A 148 -24.08 16.58 -0.34
N ASN A 149 -23.43 15.77 -1.17
CA ASN A 149 -22.68 14.62 -0.69
C ASN A 149 -21.70 15.11 0.36
N ILE A 150 -22.03 14.86 1.61
CA ILE A 150 -21.34 15.38 2.76
C ILE A 150 -20.14 14.49 3.02
N ARG A 151 -19.15 14.55 2.15
CA ARG A 151 -17.79 14.32 2.60
C ARG A 151 -17.42 15.56 3.45
N GLY A 152 -17.62 15.46 4.74
CA GLY A 152 -17.45 16.57 5.67
C GLY A 152 -18.71 17.42 5.88
N GLY A 153 -19.85 16.81 6.19
CA GLY A 153 -21.04 17.52 6.62
C GLY A 153 -20.81 18.33 7.88
N LYS A 154 -21.77 19.24 8.18
CA LYS A 154 -21.75 20.17 9.31
C LYS A 154 -21.42 19.53 10.67
N TYR A 155 -21.46 18.19 10.74
CA TYR A 155 -21.26 17.37 11.94
C TYR A 155 -20.13 16.34 11.81
N SER A 156 -19.43 16.22 10.64
CA SER A 156 -18.28 15.33 10.55
C SER A 156 -17.07 15.91 11.27
N ALA A 157 -16.30 15.06 11.93
CA ALA A 157 -15.05 15.47 12.55
C ALA A 157 -14.12 16.10 11.50
N GLN A 158 -13.39 17.15 11.90
CA GLN A 158 -12.33 17.66 11.07
C GLN A 158 -11.24 16.60 10.90
N THR A 159 -10.59 16.62 9.77
CA THR A 159 -9.47 15.70 9.49
C THR A 159 -8.19 16.49 9.29
N ARG A 160 -7.09 15.96 9.77
CA ARG A 160 -5.74 16.46 9.54
C ARG A 160 -4.86 15.41 8.92
N VAL A 161 -3.70 15.80 8.42
CA VAL A 161 -2.66 14.85 8.04
C VAL A 161 -2.01 14.30 9.32
N LYS A 162 -1.88 12.99 9.39
CA LYS A 162 -1.10 12.30 10.42
C LYS A 162 0.14 11.70 9.77
N LEU A 163 1.30 12.21 10.15
CA LEU A 163 2.57 11.70 9.65
C LEU A 163 2.83 10.30 10.21
N VAL A 164 3.15 9.38 9.35
CA VAL A 164 3.40 7.97 9.67
C VAL A 164 4.90 7.65 9.66
N GLY A 165 5.67 8.27 8.77
CA GLY A 165 7.08 7.99 8.60
C GLY A 165 7.92 8.12 9.87
N GLY A 166 7.72 9.17 10.67
CA GLY A 166 8.45 9.36 11.93
C GLY A 166 8.08 8.33 13.00
N MET A 167 6.84 7.86 13.01
CA MET A 167 6.40 6.78 13.92
C MET A 167 7.08 5.45 13.56
N ILE A 168 7.09 5.10 12.27
CA ILE A 168 7.75 3.87 11.78
C ILE A 168 9.26 3.93 12.02
N GLU A 169 9.89 5.08 11.81
CA GLU A 169 11.31 5.27 12.09
C GLU A 169 11.64 5.03 13.55
N SER A 170 10.85 5.58 14.48
CA SER A 170 11.02 5.34 15.92
C SER A 170 10.86 3.86 16.28
N MET A 171 9.85 3.17 15.73
CA MET A 171 9.64 1.74 15.96
C MET A 171 10.80 0.89 15.44
N ALA A 172 11.33 1.23 14.26
CA ALA A 172 12.46 0.54 13.67
C ALA A 172 13.74 0.74 14.50
N TYR A 173 13.99 1.96 14.95
CA TYR A 173 15.12 2.30 15.81
C TYR A 173 15.05 1.55 17.16
N GLU A 174 13.89 1.51 17.79
CA GLU A 174 13.64 0.73 19.02
C GLU A 174 13.92 -0.78 18.80
N ALA A 175 13.65 -1.30 17.59
CA ALA A 175 13.92 -2.67 17.22
C ALA A 175 15.38 -2.95 16.84
N GLY A 176 16.25 -1.93 16.77
CA GLY A 176 17.66 -2.04 16.37
C GLY A 176 17.88 -1.95 14.85
N LEU A 177 16.89 -1.46 14.09
CA LEU A 177 16.96 -1.20 12.66
C LEU A 177 17.14 0.31 12.43
N TYR A 178 17.98 0.68 11.47
CA TYR A 178 18.33 2.08 11.24
C TYR A 178 17.83 2.57 9.89
N LEU A 179 17.17 3.72 9.85
CA LEU A 179 16.77 4.35 8.59
C LEU A 179 18.02 4.72 7.78
N TYR A 180 18.26 3.97 6.70
CA TYR A 180 19.42 4.09 5.83
C TYR A 180 19.16 4.98 4.62
N ASP A 181 17.98 4.84 3.99
CA ASP A 181 17.59 5.60 2.80
C ASP A 181 16.08 5.82 2.78
N ARG A 182 15.65 6.82 2.05
CA ARG A 182 14.24 7.10 1.78
C ARG A 182 14.06 7.47 0.32
N ARG A 183 13.12 6.79 -0.35
CA ARG A 183 12.72 7.11 -1.72
C ARG A 183 11.25 7.44 -1.80
N VAL A 184 10.87 8.05 -2.91
CA VAL A 184 9.49 8.41 -3.21
C VAL A 184 9.08 7.67 -4.48
N TRP A 185 8.00 6.92 -4.39
CA TRP A 185 7.31 6.36 -5.54
C TRP A 185 6.22 7.32 -5.98
N VAL A 186 6.39 7.95 -7.15
CA VAL A 186 5.38 8.78 -7.80
C VAL A 186 4.50 7.89 -8.67
N LYS A 187 3.19 8.00 -8.46
CA LYS A 187 2.13 7.22 -9.08
C LYS A 187 1.10 8.13 -9.76
N ASP A 188 0.14 7.53 -10.47
CA ASP A 188 -0.98 8.29 -11.02
C ASP A 188 -1.81 8.96 -9.90
N PRO A 189 -2.39 10.16 -10.17
CA PRO A 189 -3.19 10.90 -9.18
C PRO A 189 -4.38 10.11 -8.64
N ALA A 190 -4.45 9.96 -7.32
CA ALA A 190 -5.49 9.20 -6.61
C ALA A 190 -6.71 10.06 -6.28
N TRP A 191 -7.44 10.58 -7.28
CA TRP A 191 -8.57 11.49 -7.13
C TRP A 191 -9.67 10.98 -6.18
N ALA A 192 -9.98 9.69 -6.25
CA ALA A 192 -11.04 9.09 -5.44
C ALA A 192 -10.67 8.97 -3.95
N ASN A 193 -9.40 8.80 -3.66
CA ASN A 193 -8.88 8.56 -2.30
C ASN A 193 -8.26 9.81 -1.66
N SER A 194 -8.15 10.92 -2.42
CA SER A 194 -7.60 12.16 -1.91
C SER A 194 -8.65 12.98 -1.16
N GLN A 195 -8.21 13.82 -0.24
CA GLN A 195 -9.04 14.80 0.43
C GLN A 195 -9.18 16.10 -0.38
N TRP A 196 -8.76 16.05 -1.65
CA TRP A 196 -8.91 17.17 -2.55
C TRP A 196 -10.39 17.42 -2.91
N HIS A 197 -10.78 18.66 -2.90
CA HIS A 197 -12.03 19.15 -3.51
C HIS A 197 -11.89 20.64 -3.88
N SER A 198 -12.74 21.13 -4.76
CA SER A 198 -12.67 22.48 -5.32
C SER A 198 -12.76 23.62 -4.30
N SER A 199 -13.17 23.34 -3.06
CA SER A 199 -13.25 24.32 -1.96
C SER A 199 -12.16 24.11 -0.90
N SER A 200 -11.08 23.40 -1.24
CA SER A 200 -9.95 23.16 -0.34
C SER A 200 -8.63 23.40 -1.05
N TYR A 201 -7.59 23.68 -0.29
CA TYR A 201 -6.20 23.76 -0.80
C TYR A 201 -5.45 22.45 -0.64
N ARG A 202 -6.13 21.35 -0.27
CA ARG A 202 -5.49 20.03 -0.19
C ARG A 202 -5.20 19.51 -1.58
N SER A 203 -4.00 18.93 -1.74
CA SER A 203 -3.57 18.31 -2.98
C SER A 203 -4.17 16.91 -3.18
N VAL A 204 -4.08 16.41 -4.40
CA VAL A 204 -4.30 15.01 -4.73
C VAL A 204 -3.07 14.21 -4.30
N SER A 205 -3.24 13.02 -3.75
CA SER A 205 -2.12 12.12 -3.47
C SER A 205 -1.57 11.52 -4.76
N GLU A 206 -0.27 11.74 -5.01
CA GLU A 206 0.44 11.28 -6.21
C GLU A 206 1.70 10.50 -5.89
N PHE A 207 2.01 10.27 -4.62
CA PHE A 207 3.21 9.55 -4.22
C PHE A 207 3.02 8.76 -2.94
N GLU A 208 3.95 7.85 -2.71
CA GLU A 208 4.12 7.12 -1.45
C GLU A 208 5.61 7.07 -1.10
N HIS A 209 5.90 6.83 0.16
CA HIS A 209 7.26 6.73 0.64
C HIS A 209 7.75 5.28 0.67
N LEU A 210 9.02 5.09 0.38
CA LEU A 210 9.76 3.86 0.58
C LEU A 210 10.83 4.14 1.65
N TYR A 211 10.66 3.58 2.84
CA TYR A 211 11.59 3.71 3.95
C TYR A 211 12.48 2.48 4.01
N PHE A 212 13.80 2.66 3.87
CA PHE A 212 14.81 1.61 3.87
C PHE A 212 15.44 1.52 5.24
N PHE A 213 15.13 0.49 6.00
CA PHE A 213 15.72 0.23 7.31
C PHE A 213 16.78 -0.85 7.19
N TRP A 214 17.96 -0.56 7.67
CA TRP A 214 19.12 -1.44 7.64
C TRP A 214 19.28 -2.15 8.97
N LYS A 215 19.49 -3.47 8.94
CA LYS A 215 19.96 -4.23 10.08
C LYS A 215 21.48 -4.14 10.14
N PRO A 216 22.09 -3.74 11.28
CA PRO A 216 23.54 -3.70 11.42
C PRO A 216 24.21 -5.02 11.04
N GLY A 217 25.30 -4.92 10.26
CA GLY A 217 26.08 -6.05 9.79
C GLY A 217 26.81 -5.74 8.51
N GLU A 218 27.52 -6.71 7.97
CA GLU A 218 28.22 -6.57 6.71
C GLU A 218 27.22 -6.52 5.55
N THR A 219 27.27 -5.45 4.78
CA THR A 219 26.41 -5.24 3.60
C THR A 219 27.25 -5.32 2.33
N VAL A 220 26.94 -6.29 1.48
CA VAL A 220 27.62 -6.43 0.19
C VAL A 220 27.08 -5.37 -0.78
N ILE A 221 27.94 -4.43 -1.16
CA ILE A 221 27.64 -3.43 -2.17
C ILE A 221 28.22 -3.88 -3.50
N ASP A 222 27.38 -4.53 -4.32
CA ASP A 222 27.77 -4.94 -5.67
C ASP A 222 27.16 -4.00 -6.73
N ARG A 223 28.01 -3.26 -7.42
CA ARG A 223 27.59 -2.35 -8.48
C ARG A 223 27.20 -3.04 -9.77
N ASN A 224 27.48 -4.35 -9.92
CA ASN A 224 27.12 -5.14 -11.10
C ASN A 224 25.68 -5.67 -11.01
N ARG A 225 24.99 -5.53 -9.87
CA ARG A 225 23.57 -5.94 -9.71
C ARG A 225 22.64 -5.26 -10.70
N LEU A 226 22.95 -4.04 -11.08
CA LEU A 226 22.21 -3.24 -12.03
C LEU A 226 23.10 -2.88 -13.21
N ASN A 227 22.52 -2.85 -14.40
CA ASN A 227 23.23 -2.34 -15.58
C ASN A 227 23.34 -0.80 -15.54
N LYS A 228 24.08 -0.22 -16.49
CA LYS A 228 24.33 1.24 -16.55
C LYS A 228 23.04 2.05 -16.68
N GLU A 229 22.09 1.56 -17.47
CA GLU A 229 20.79 2.22 -17.68
C GLU A 229 19.95 2.19 -16.39
N GLU A 230 19.85 1.03 -15.73
CA GLU A 230 19.14 0.88 -14.47
C GLU A 230 19.73 1.81 -13.38
N TRP A 231 21.06 1.89 -13.28
CA TRP A 231 21.70 2.80 -12.34
C TRP A 231 21.36 4.26 -12.61
N SER A 232 21.37 4.70 -13.88
CA SER A 232 21.11 6.08 -14.27
C SER A 232 19.64 6.48 -14.15
N THR A 233 18.72 5.55 -14.43
CA THR A 233 17.29 5.84 -14.51
C THR A 233 16.58 5.72 -13.16
N TRP A 234 16.94 4.72 -12.32
CA TRP A 234 16.26 4.51 -11.05
C TRP A 234 17.16 4.03 -9.89
N GLY A 235 18.25 3.30 -10.14
CA GLY A 235 19.09 2.70 -9.08
C GLY A 235 19.69 3.73 -8.14
N SER A 236 20.16 4.87 -8.66
CA SER A 236 20.74 5.99 -7.90
C SER A 236 19.73 7.13 -7.66
N ARG A 237 18.45 6.96 -8.00
CA ARG A 237 17.46 8.04 -7.90
C ARG A 237 16.59 7.90 -6.66
N GLY A 238 16.37 9.01 -5.96
CA GLY A 238 15.46 9.09 -4.81
C GLY A 238 13.98 9.21 -5.18
N VAL A 239 13.67 9.43 -6.46
CA VAL A 239 12.30 9.52 -6.97
C VAL A 239 12.11 8.51 -8.09
N TRP A 240 11.09 7.67 -7.95
CA TRP A 240 10.73 6.63 -8.90
C TRP A 240 9.35 6.91 -9.51
N TYR A 241 9.29 7.04 -10.82
CA TYR A 241 8.04 7.19 -11.55
C TYR A 241 7.61 5.81 -12.04
N ILE A 242 6.60 5.24 -11.42
CA ILE A 242 6.03 3.93 -11.77
C ILE A 242 4.51 4.08 -11.79
N PRO A 243 3.84 3.91 -12.95
CA PRO A 243 2.39 4.02 -13.04
C PRO A 243 1.67 3.07 -12.09
N SER A 244 0.54 3.51 -11.55
CA SER A 244 -0.34 2.67 -10.73
C SER A 244 -0.95 1.53 -11.55
N VAL A 245 -1.33 0.45 -10.87
CA VAL A 245 -2.12 -0.63 -11.49
C VAL A 245 -3.53 -0.11 -11.73
N ARG A 246 -3.94 0.00 -13.01
CA ARG A 246 -5.24 0.59 -13.40
C ARG A 246 -6.44 -0.35 -13.17
N LYS A 247 -6.24 -1.69 -13.26
CA LYS A 247 -7.28 -2.70 -13.02
C LYS A 247 -7.09 -3.30 -11.64
N ASN A 248 -7.96 -2.92 -10.70
CA ASN A 248 -7.97 -3.40 -9.32
C ASN A 248 -9.27 -4.18 -9.03
N ASP A 249 -9.75 -4.97 -10.01
CA ASP A 249 -11.03 -5.69 -9.89
C ASP A 249 -10.97 -6.82 -8.85
N ASP A 250 -9.76 -7.29 -8.54
CA ASP A 250 -9.48 -8.45 -7.70
C ASP A 250 -8.78 -8.11 -6.36
N HIS A 251 -8.16 -6.92 -6.24
CA HIS A 251 -7.54 -6.46 -5.00
C HIS A 251 -7.54 -4.93 -4.91
N VAL A 252 -7.93 -4.39 -3.74
CA VAL A 252 -8.24 -2.96 -3.55
C VAL A 252 -6.99 -2.05 -3.57
N ALA A 253 -5.78 -2.59 -3.32
CA ALA A 253 -4.55 -1.81 -3.23
C ALA A 253 -3.35 -2.66 -3.69
N LYS A 254 -3.09 -2.66 -5.00
CA LYS A 254 -1.90 -3.32 -5.58
C LYS A 254 -0.83 -2.28 -5.88
N PHE A 255 0.40 -2.54 -5.48
CA PHE A 255 1.53 -1.86 -6.10
C PHE A 255 1.98 -2.62 -7.38
N PRO A 256 2.56 -1.93 -8.38
CA PRO A 256 3.03 -2.57 -9.61
C PRO A 256 4.24 -3.50 -9.33
N VAL A 257 4.36 -4.60 -10.08
CA VAL A 257 5.46 -5.58 -9.96
C VAL A 257 6.84 -4.91 -10.09
N GLU A 258 6.93 -3.86 -10.88
CA GLU A 258 8.16 -3.09 -11.07
C GLU A 258 8.71 -2.51 -9.77
N LEU A 259 7.85 -2.15 -8.80
CA LEU A 259 8.28 -1.58 -7.52
C LEU A 259 9.12 -2.58 -6.70
N PRO A 260 8.59 -3.76 -6.29
CA PRO A 260 9.39 -4.75 -5.59
C PRO A 260 10.52 -5.31 -6.45
N LYS A 261 10.38 -5.40 -7.78
CA LYS A 261 11.42 -5.86 -8.68
C LYS A 261 12.68 -5.00 -8.63
N ARG A 262 12.53 -3.66 -8.60
CA ARG A 262 13.65 -2.72 -8.41
C ARG A 262 14.33 -2.92 -7.06
N LEU A 263 13.56 -3.06 -5.99
CA LEU A 263 14.08 -3.28 -4.64
C LEU A 263 14.86 -4.60 -4.56
N ILE A 264 14.30 -5.68 -5.09
CA ILE A 264 14.91 -7.01 -5.11
C ILE A 264 16.23 -6.99 -5.89
N LYS A 265 16.25 -6.42 -7.10
CA LYS A 265 17.46 -6.31 -7.91
C LYS A 265 18.55 -5.47 -7.23
N LEU A 266 18.15 -4.41 -6.53
CA LEU A 266 19.07 -3.48 -5.87
C LEU A 266 19.71 -4.08 -4.61
N LEU A 267 18.96 -4.87 -3.83
CA LEU A 267 19.30 -5.20 -2.45
C LEU A 267 19.58 -6.69 -2.20
N THR A 268 19.39 -7.58 -3.20
CA THR A 268 19.53 -9.02 -3.00
C THR A 268 20.34 -9.70 -4.09
N GLU A 269 20.87 -10.88 -3.77
CA GLU A 269 21.49 -11.80 -4.73
C GLU A 269 20.47 -12.82 -5.25
N LYS A 270 20.84 -13.54 -6.35
CA LYS A 270 20.05 -14.69 -6.82
C LYS A 270 19.95 -15.76 -5.72
N ASN A 271 18.79 -16.41 -5.64
CA ASN A 271 18.43 -17.41 -4.64
C ASN A 271 18.26 -16.87 -3.21
N ASP A 272 18.44 -15.58 -2.96
CA ASP A 272 18.09 -14.97 -1.68
C ASP A 272 16.58 -15.07 -1.40
N ILE A 273 16.23 -15.02 -0.12
CA ILE A 273 14.81 -15.05 0.32
C ILE A 273 14.31 -13.64 0.50
N VAL A 274 13.22 -13.34 -0.19
CA VAL A 274 12.45 -12.08 -0.08
C VAL A 274 11.18 -12.35 0.72
N LEU A 275 10.92 -11.53 1.72
CA LEU A 275 9.72 -11.62 2.57
C LEU A 275 8.75 -10.50 2.26
N ASP A 276 7.46 -10.84 2.15
CA ASP A 276 6.36 -9.89 2.24
C ASP A 276 5.33 -10.41 3.25
N CYS A 277 5.20 -9.71 4.38
CA CYS A 277 4.30 -10.13 5.45
C CYS A 277 2.89 -9.50 5.36
N PHE A 278 2.60 -8.76 4.28
CA PHE A 278 1.27 -8.28 3.90
C PHE A 278 1.07 -8.52 2.39
N MET A 279 1.21 -9.78 1.98
CA MET A 279 1.43 -10.23 0.59
C MET A 279 0.34 -9.80 -0.38
N GLY A 280 -0.90 -9.64 0.07
CA GLY A 280 -2.03 -9.24 -0.77
C GLY A 280 -2.17 -10.14 -2.00
N SER A 281 -2.07 -9.55 -3.18
CA SER A 281 -2.22 -10.28 -4.46
C SER A 281 -0.96 -11.03 -4.94
N GLY A 282 0.12 -11.10 -4.15
CA GLY A 282 1.32 -11.85 -4.50
C GLY A 282 2.33 -11.10 -5.38
N THR A 283 2.21 -9.79 -5.50
CA THR A 283 3.07 -8.98 -6.38
C THR A 283 4.56 -9.12 -6.07
N THR A 284 4.92 -9.16 -4.79
CA THR A 284 6.31 -9.36 -4.34
C THR A 284 6.82 -10.74 -4.68
N ALA A 285 6.01 -11.79 -4.53
CA ALA A 285 6.38 -13.16 -4.89
C ALA A 285 6.63 -13.30 -6.40
N VAL A 286 5.76 -12.70 -7.24
CA VAL A 286 5.96 -12.65 -8.69
C VAL A 286 7.29 -11.96 -9.04
N ALA A 287 7.58 -10.80 -8.44
CA ALA A 287 8.83 -10.08 -8.66
C ALA A 287 10.06 -10.89 -8.22
N ALA A 288 9.96 -11.64 -7.13
CA ALA A 288 11.03 -12.53 -6.66
C ALA A 288 11.30 -13.65 -7.67
N LEU A 289 10.28 -14.32 -8.18
CA LEU A 289 10.39 -15.35 -9.21
C LEU A 289 11.00 -14.83 -10.51
N GLU A 290 10.51 -13.69 -11.02
CA GLU A 290 11.02 -13.05 -12.24
C GLU A 290 12.50 -12.65 -12.13
N THR A 291 13.00 -12.51 -10.93
CA THR A 291 14.40 -12.12 -10.66
C THR A 291 15.26 -13.26 -10.12
N ASN A 292 14.76 -14.49 -10.14
CA ASN A 292 15.43 -15.68 -9.60
C ASN A 292 15.76 -15.59 -8.10
N ARG A 293 14.81 -15.11 -7.31
CA ARG A 293 14.84 -15.12 -5.84
C ARG A 293 13.75 -16.04 -5.30
N ASN A 294 13.97 -16.52 -4.08
CA ASN A 294 12.94 -17.23 -3.33
C ASN A 294 12.08 -16.22 -2.58
N TYR A 295 10.87 -16.61 -2.18
CA TYR A 295 9.99 -15.77 -1.40
C TYR A 295 9.39 -16.51 -0.20
N ILE A 296 8.94 -15.75 0.78
CA ILE A 296 7.98 -16.15 1.81
C ILE A 296 6.90 -15.07 1.82
N GLY A 297 5.64 -15.47 1.74
CA GLY A 297 4.50 -14.57 1.80
C GLY A 297 3.63 -14.86 3.01
N ILE A 298 3.06 -13.81 3.63
CA ILE A 298 2.05 -13.94 4.67
C ILE A 298 0.91 -12.99 4.33
N ASP A 299 -0.33 -13.47 4.45
CA ASP A 299 -1.52 -12.62 4.41
C ASP A 299 -2.57 -13.16 5.38
N LYS A 300 -3.29 -12.26 6.04
CA LYS A 300 -4.33 -12.63 7.01
C LYS A 300 -5.57 -13.20 6.34
N GLU A 301 -5.87 -12.77 5.12
CA GLU A 301 -7.10 -13.09 4.41
C GLU A 301 -6.88 -14.26 3.44
N GLN A 302 -7.56 -15.38 3.67
CA GLN A 302 -7.48 -16.56 2.82
C GLN A 302 -7.76 -16.27 1.33
N LYS A 303 -8.69 -15.37 1.04
CA LYS A 303 -9.01 -14.94 -0.34
C LYS A 303 -7.80 -14.31 -1.06
N TYR A 304 -6.94 -13.59 -0.33
CA TYR A 304 -5.74 -12.99 -0.90
C TYR A 304 -4.63 -14.01 -1.07
N VAL A 305 -4.52 -14.98 -0.17
CA VAL A 305 -3.59 -16.12 -0.34
C VAL A 305 -3.92 -16.91 -1.61
N GLU A 306 -5.21 -17.19 -1.84
CA GLU A 306 -5.68 -17.88 -3.06
C GLU A 306 -5.41 -17.07 -4.32
N LEU A 307 -5.69 -15.77 -4.28
CA LEU A 307 -5.40 -14.85 -5.38
C LEU A 307 -3.90 -14.78 -5.70
N ALA A 308 -3.07 -14.68 -4.67
CA ALA A 308 -1.62 -14.61 -4.81
C ALA A 308 -1.07 -15.91 -5.41
N ASN A 309 -1.52 -17.08 -4.95
CA ASN A 309 -1.13 -18.36 -5.52
C ASN A 309 -1.51 -18.47 -7.00
N LYS A 310 -2.71 -18.03 -7.39
CA LYS A 310 -3.14 -17.98 -8.79
C LYS A 310 -2.22 -17.07 -9.63
N ASN A 311 -1.88 -15.89 -9.13
CA ASN A 311 -0.99 -14.96 -9.85
C ASN A 311 0.43 -15.53 -10.00
N ILE A 312 0.92 -16.24 -8.99
CA ILE A 312 2.21 -16.96 -9.03
C ILE A 312 2.19 -18.08 -10.07
N GLU A 313 1.13 -18.88 -10.13
CA GLU A 313 0.99 -19.92 -11.15
C GLU A 313 1.04 -19.35 -12.56
N ILE A 314 0.34 -18.23 -12.80
CA ILE A 314 0.38 -17.53 -14.10
C ILE A 314 1.80 -17.05 -14.43
N ALA A 315 2.49 -16.45 -13.46
CA ALA A 315 3.86 -15.98 -13.65
C ALA A 315 4.83 -17.13 -13.96
N LEU A 316 4.71 -18.26 -13.25
CA LEU A 316 5.52 -19.46 -13.52
C LEU A 316 5.27 -20.03 -14.92
N MET A 317 4.02 -20.07 -15.39
CA MET A 317 3.69 -20.51 -16.76
C MET A 317 4.36 -19.58 -17.80
N GLN A 318 4.33 -18.28 -17.60
CA GLN A 318 4.95 -17.30 -18.50
C GLN A 318 6.48 -17.43 -18.52
N LEU A 319 7.10 -17.61 -17.37
CA LEU A 319 8.56 -17.81 -17.27
C LEU A 319 8.99 -19.10 -17.97
N ASN A 320 8.24 -20.17 -17.82
CA ASN A 320 8.53 -21.44 -18.50
C ASN A 320 8.39 -21.32 -20.03
N GLN A 321 7.37 -20.61 -20.52
CA GLN A 321 7.20 -20.39 -21.98
C GLN A 321 8.40 -19.63 -22.59
N GLN A 322 8.88 -18.61 -21.90
CA GLN A 322 10.05 -17.83 -22.36
C GLN A 322 11.34 -18.66 -22.45
N GLN A 323 11.47 -19.73 -21.65
CA GLN A 323 12.65 -20.62 -21.70
C GLN A 323 12.63 -21.59 -22.90
N PHE A 324 11.48 -21.81 -23.54
CA PHE A 324 11.35 -22.71 -24.69
C PHE A 324 11.37 -21.97 -26.04
N GLU A 325 11.40 -20.64 -26.04
CA GLU A 325 11.49 -19.82 -27.27
C GLU A 325 12.95 -19.46 -27.66
N PHE A 326 13.94 -20.02 -26.96
CA PHE A 326 15.37 -19.94 -27.28
C PHE A 326 15.90 -21.36 -27.47
#